data_977aeb3d6875650476cf492285fac9de
#
_entry.id   977aeb3d6875650476cf492285fac9de
#
_cell.length_a   1.000
_cell.length_b   1.000
_cell.length_c   1.000
_cell.angle_alpha   90.00
_cell.angle_beta   90.00
_cell.angle_gamma   90.00
#
_symmetry.space_group_name_H-M   'P 1'
#
loop_
_entity.id
_entity.type
_entity.pdbx_description
1 polymer ?
#
loop_
_entity_poly.entity_id
_entity_poly.type
_entity_poly.pdbx_seq_one_letter_code
_entity_poly.pdbx_strand_id
1 'polypeptide(L)'
;PLNIRVPIEEDNPSIIRMEEKCIKCGMCKDVCTNQIGVHGTYTLEQTCGEAVCINCGQCANVCPVDSITEKYEYNYVKEAIKDPDKVVIVSTSPSVRAALGEEFGMPDGSFVQGKMVALLRKLGVNFVLDTNFAADLTIMEEASELIERVTKNTAPLPQFTSCCPAWIKYVETYYPEMIPNLSTAKSPIGMQGPTIKTFFAKKKGINPENIVNVALTPCTAKKFEIRRNEMNAAAKYLGIDDMRDM
;
A
#
# COMPACT_ATOMS: atom_id res chain seq x y z
N PRO A 1 13.95 -14.48 -26.64
CA PRO A 1 12.58 -14.68 -26.14
C PRO A 1 12.37 -14.24 -24.70
N LEU A 2 13.44 -14.28 -23.86
CA LEU A 2 13.35 -13.86 -22.42
C LEU A 2 13.07 -12.37 -22.23
N ASN A 3 13.28 -11.54 -23.23
CA ASN A 3 13.16 -10.08 -23.14
C ASN A 3 11.79 -9.51 -23.46
N ILE A 4 10.74 -10.32 -23.65
CA ILE A 4 9.40 -9.83 -24.01
C ILE A 4 8.58 -9.45 -22.78
N ARG A 5 8.88 -9.98 -21.62
CA ARG A 5 8.10 -9.81 -20.38
C ARG A 5 8.88 -9.03 -19.34
N VAL A 6 8.18 -8.28 -18.50
CA VAL A 6 8.82 -7.71 -17.30
C VAL A 6 9.21 -8.84 -16.34
N PRO A 7 10.41 -8.85 -15.76
CA PRO A 7 10.75 -9.77 -14.69
C PRO A 7 9.93 -9.45 -13.42
N ILE A 8 9.54 -10.49 -12.69
CA ILE A 8 8.83 -10.38 -11.40
C ILE A 8 9.48 -11.39 -10.46
N GLU A 9 9.87 -10.94 -9.28
CA GLU A 9 10.44 -11.76 -8.23
C GLU A 9 9.39 -12.78 -7.72
N GLU A 10 9.80 -13.98 -7.33
CA GLU A 10 8.89 -15.02 -6.80
C GLU A 10 8.23 -14.58 -5.49
N ASP A 11 8.96 -13.83 -4.67
CA ASP A 11 8.50 -13.30 -3.38
C ASP A 11 7.89 -11.90 -3.47
N ASN A 12 7.67 -11.38 -4.69
CA ASN A 12 7.08 -10.05 -4.88
C ASN A 12 5.82 -9.88 -4.02
N PRO A 13 5.75 -8.86 -3.14
CA PRO A 13 4.65 -8.72 -2.21
C PRO A 13 3.36 -8.24 -2.85
N SER A 14 3.43 -7.62 -4.03
CA SER A 14 2.36 -6.84 -4.63
C SER A 14 1.68 -7.53 -5.79
N ILE A 15 2.43 -8.21 -6.64
CA ILE A 15 1.96 -8.80 -7.89
C ILE A 15 2.44 -10.24 -8.04
N ILE A 16 1.70 -11.02 -8.81
CA ILE A 16 2.04 -12.41 -9.15
C ILE A 16 1.79 -12.65 -10.64
N ARG A 17 2.57 -13.54 -11.25
CA ARG A 17 2.34 -14.03 -12.62
C ARG A 17 1.90 -15.49 -12.61
N MET A 18 0.83 -15.75 -13.36
CA MET A 18 0.37 -17.08 -13.71
C MET A 18 0.94 -17.43 -15.09
N GLU A 19 1.99 -18.25 -15.12
CA GLU A 19 2.74 -18.54 -16.35
C GLU A 19 1.88 -19.22 -17.44
N GLU A 20 0.95 -20.06 -17.04
CA GLU A 20 0.05 -20.79 -17.91
C GLU A 20 -0.93 -19.88 -18.70
N LYS A 21 -1.23 -18.70 -18.19
CA LYS A 21 -2.09 -17.71 -18.87
C LYS A 21 -1.31 -16.80 -19.79
N CYS A 22 0.00 -16.73 -19.69
CA CYS A 22 0.82 -15.72 -20.35
C CYS A 22 0.92 -15.96 -21.87
N ILE A 23 0.35 -15.08 -22.67
CA ILE A 23 0.43 -15.09 -24.15
C ILE A 23 1.68 -14.40 -24.71
N LYS A 24 2.57 -13.93 -23.86
CA LYS A 24 3.85 -13.30 -24.26
C LYS A 24 3.69 -12.07 -25.16
N CYS A 25 2.65 -11.26 -24.94
CA CYS A 25 2.34 -10.08 -25.78
C CYS A 25 3.30 -8.89 -25.57
N GLY A 26 4.04 -8.83 -24.46
CA GLY A 26 5.01 -7.76 -24.17
C GLY A 26 4.44 -6.50 -23.52
N MET A 27 3.14 -6.34 -23.36
CA MET A 27 2.51 -5.13 -22.82
C MET A 27 3.00 -4.78 -21.41
N CYS A 28 3.23 -5.79 -20.57
CA CYS A 28 3.77 -5.58 -19.22
C CYS A 28 5.19 -4.97 -19.24
N LYS A 29 6.01 -5.35 -20.22
CA LYS A 29 7.34 -4.76 -20.40
C LYS A 29 7.22 -3.35 -20.95
N ASP A 30 6.38 -3.14 -21.93
CA ASP A 30 6.18 -1.84 -22.55
C ASP A 30 5.75 -0.78 -21.53
N VAL A 31 4.73 -1.05 -20.72
CA VAL A 31 4.28 -0.12 -19.67
C VAL A 31 5.38 0.16 -18.65
N CYS A 32 6.11 -0.86 -18.23
CA CYS A 32 7.16 -0.71 -17.22
C CYS A 32 8.37 0.07 -17.76
N THR A 33 8.75 -0.16 -19.02
CA THR A 33 9.89 0.50 -19.67
C THR A 33 9.56 1.93 -20.11
N ASN A 34 8.45 2.09 -20.84
CA ASN A 34 8.18 3.32 -21.58
C ASN A 34 7.29 4.32 -20.84
N GLN A 35 6.45 3.86 -19.89
CA GLN A 35 5.56 4.72 -19.15
C GLN A 35 6.03 4.94 -17.71
N ILE A 36 6.49 3.89 -17.04
CA ILE A 36 6.93 3.97 -15.63
C ILE A 36 8.43 4.28 -15.53
N GLY A 37 9.22 3.88 -16.54
CA GLY A 37 10.65 4.16 -16.60
C GLY A 37 11.50 3.33 -15.62
N VAL A 38 11.05 2.13 -15.24
CA VAL A 38 11.74 1.26 -14.28
C VAL A 38 12.49 0.14 -15.00
N HIS A 39 11.77 -0.73 -15.72
CA HIS A 39 12.41 -1.83 -16.43
C HIS A 39 13.21 -1.31 -17.63
N GLY A 40 14.47 -1.73 -17.75
CA GLY A 40 15.39 -1.30 -18.80
C GLY A 40 16.35 -0.19 -18.36
N THR A 41 16.16 0.43 -17.20
CA THR A 41 17.14 1.35 -16.60
C THR A 41 18.34 0.57 -16.08
N TYR A 42 18.11 -0.64 -15.56
CA TYR A 42 19.15 -1.59 -15.18
C TYR A 42 18.96 -2.93 -15.89
N THR A 43 20.07 -3.62 -16.17
CA THR A 43 20.05 -5.03 -16.56
C THR A 43 20.00 -5.92 -15.32
N LEU A 44 19.55 -7.17 -15.46
CA LEU A 44 19.57 -8.15 -14.36
C LEU A 44 21.00 -8.43 -13.88
N GLU A 45 22.00 -8.27 -14.76
CA GLU A 45 23.42 -8.40 -14.39
C GLU A 45 23.85 -7.28 -13.44
N GLN A 46 23.41 -6.04 -13.67
CA GLN A 46 23.70 -4.90 -12.80
C GLN A 46 23.02 -5.00 -11.42
N THR A 47 21.94 -5.73 -11.34
CA THR A 47 21.20 -5.98 -10.09
C THR A 47 21.49 -7.35 -9.47
N CYS A 48 22.57 -8.01 -9.87
CA CYS A 48 22.95 -9.35 -9.39
C CYS A 48 21.84 -10.41 -9.62
N GLY A 49 21.05 -10.26 -10.68
CA GLY A 49 19.96 -11.17 -11.01
C GLY A 49 18.61 -10.83 -10.37
N GLU A 50 18.56 -9.83 -9.49
CA GLU A 50 17.30 -9.39 -8.90
C GLU A 50 16.53 -8.46 -9.84
N ALA A 51 15.22 -8.70 -9.92
CA ALA A 51 14.34 -7.84 -10.70
C ALA A 51 14.04 -6.55 -9.93
N VAL A 52 14.34 -5.40 -10.53
CA VAL A 52 13.96 -4.11 -9.95
C VAL A 52 12.48 -3.87 -10.21
N CYS A 53 11.69 -3.78 -9.15
CA CYS A 53 10.26 -3.54 -9.18
C CYS A 53 9.89 -2.52 -8.09
N ILE A 54 9.12 -1.47 -8.46
CA ILE A 54 8.61 -0.48 -7.51
C ILE A 54 7.21 -0.81 -6.99
N ASN A 55 6.70 -1.98 -7.30
CA ASN A 55 5.42 -2.52 -6.82
C ASN A 55 4.16 -1.73 -7.27
N CYS A 56 4.26 -0.93 -8.32
CA CYS A 56 3.19 -0.03 -8.78
C CYS A 56 1.97 -0.73 -9.39
N GLY A 57 2.09 -2.01 -9.81
CA GLY A 57 0.98 -2.80 -10.35
C GLY A 57 0.56 -2.49 -11.79
N GLN A 58 1.21 -1.56 -12.49
CA GLN A 58 0.77 -1.18 -13.85
C GLN A 58 0.89 -2.32 -14.86
N CYS A 59 1.82 -3.25 -14.65
CA CYS A 59 1.91 -4.45 -15.50
C CYS A 59 0.69 -5.40 -15.33
N ALA A 60 0.04 -5.42 -14.17
CA ALA A 60 -1.23 -6.12 -13.98
C ALA A 60 -2.37 -5.41 -14.72
N ASN A 61 -2.43 -4.08 -14.63
CA ASN A 61 -3.47 -3.28 -15.27
C ASN A 61 -3.54 -3.45 -16.81
N VAL A 62 -2.39 -3.66 -17.47
CA VAL A 62 -2.32 -3.80 -18.92
C VAL A 62 -2.33 -5.24 -19.40
N CYS A 63 -2.41 -6.22 -18.51
CA CYS A 63 -2.38 -7.63 -18.90
C CYS A 63 -3.73 -8.08 -19.46
N PRO A 64 -3.85 -8.37 -20.77
CA PRO A 64 -5.15 -8.61 -21.41
C PRO A 64 -5.75 -9.98 -21.08
N VAL A 65 -5.01 -10.84 -20.39
CA VAL A 65 -5.40 -12.22 -20.06
C VAL A 65 -5.26 -12.54 -18.57
N ASP A 66 -5.13 -11.52 -17.73
CA ASP A 66 -4.95 -11.65 -16.29
C ASP A 66 -3.85 -12.66 -15.88
N SER A 67 -2.79 -12.73 -16.70
CA SER A 67 -1.60 -13.51 -16.34
C SER A 67 -0.83 -12.83 -15.21
N ILE A 68 -0.81 -11.51 -15.17
CA ILE A 68 -0.30 -10.75 -14.04
C ILE A 68 -1.48 -10.13 -13.31
N THR A 69 -1.57 -10.40 -12.01
CA THR A 69 -2.59 -9.85 -11.11
C THR A 69 -1.94 -9.34 -9.84
N GLU A 70 -2.70 -8.62 -9.04
CA GLU A 70 -2.29 -8.34 -7.66
C GLU A 70 -2.21 -9.65 -6.86
N LYS A 71 -1.33 -9.68 -5.87
CA LYS A 71 -1.24 -10.81 -4.93
C LYS A 71 -2.42 -10.77 -3.97
N TYR A 72 -3.28 -11.79 -4.02
CA TYR A 72 -4.49 -11.84 -3.20
C TYR A 72 -4.18 -12.12 -1.73
N GLU A 73 -4.64 -11.24 -0.85
CA GLU A 73 -4.49 -11.37 0.61
C GLU A 73 -5.83 -11.45 1.35
N TYR A 74 -6.94 -11.41 0.64
CA TYR A 74 -8.27 -11.47 1.24
C TYR A 74 -8.55 -12.77 2.02
N ASN A 75 -7.82 -13.84 1.74
CA ASN A 75 -7.95 -15.09 2.50
C ASN A 75 -7.49 -14.93 3.95
N TYR A 76 -6.41 -14.19 4.22
CA TYR A 76 -5.99 -13.88 5.59
C TYR A 76 -7.07 -13.10 6.34
N VAL A 77 -7.73 -12.16 5.67
CA VAL A 77 -8.85 -11.40 6.26
C VAL A 77 -10.04 -12.30 6.55
N LYS A 78 -10.38 -13.23 5.64
CA LYS A 78 -11.46 -14.21 5.85
C LYS A 78 -11.19 -15.12 7.06
N GLU A 79 -9.96 -15.58 7.23
CA GLU A 79 -9.59 -16.39 8.38
C GLU A 79 -9.62 -15.57 9.68
N ALA A 80 -9.11 -14.34 9.66
CA ALA A 80 -9.17 -13.45 10.81
C ALA A 80 -10.62 -13.13 11.25
N ILE A 81 -11.56 -12.98 10.30
CA ILE A 81 -12.99 -12.76 10.61
C ILE A 81 -13.62 -13.97 11.30
N LYS A 82 -13.16 -15.18 11.01
CA LYS A 82 -13.68 -16.42 11.65
C LYS A 82 -13.10 -16.67 13.03
N ASP A 83 -11.96 -16.06 13.35
CA ASP A 83 -11.29 -16.23 14.62
C ASP A 83 -11.95 -15.36 15.70
N PRO A 84 -12.57 -15.97 16.75
CA PRO A 84 -13.27 -15.21 17.79
C PRO A 84 -12.35 -14.38 18.68
N ASP A 85 -11.04 -14.67 18.69
CA ASP A 85 -10.06 -13.94 19.49
C ASP A 85 -9.51 -12.71 18.74
N LYS A 86 -9.85 -12.55 17.44
CA LYS A 86 -9.39 -11.44 16.62
C LYS A 86 -10.44 -10.35 16.47
N VAL A 87 -9.97 -9.12 16.41
CA VAL A 87 -10.77 -7.95 16.13
C VAL A 87 -10.32 -7.37 14.79
N VAL A 88 -11.11 -7.60 13.76
CA VAL A 88 -10.81 -7.14 12.39
C VAL A 88 -11.29 -5.70 12.22
N ILE A 89 -10.36 -4.81 11.90
CA ILE A 89 -10.62 -3.39 11.65
C ILE A 89 -10.22 -3.06 10.21
N VAL A 90 -11.18 -2.60 9.41
CA VAL A 90 -10.93 -2.22 8.01
C VAL A 90 -10.90 -0.71 7.88
N SER A 91 -9.79 -0.19 7.36
CA SER A 91 -9.64 1.21 6.97
C SER A 91 -9.90 1.36 5.47
N THR A 92 -10.89 2.17 5.10
CA THR A 92 -11.33 2.31 3.70
C THR A 92 -10.73 3.54 3.05
N SER A 93 -10.08 3.36 1.91
CA SER A 93 -9.58 4.48 1.10
C SER A 93 -10.72 5.21 0.36
N PRO A 94 -10.59 6.53 0.12
CA PRO A 94 -11.64 7.34 -0.51
C PRO A 94 -12.11 6.82 -1.87
N SER A 95 -11.20 6.35 -2.72
CA SER A 95 -11.50 5.86 -4.06
C SER A 95 -12.38 4.60 -4.07
N VAL A 96 -12.29 3.73 -3.07
CA VAL A 96 -13.08 2.50 -3.02
C VAL A 96 -14.59 2.80 -2.96
N ARG A 97 -14.98 3.87 -2.26
CA ARG A 97 -16.40 4.26 -2.15
C ARG A 97 -17.01 4.80 -3.44
N ALA A 98 -16.18 5.17 -4.41
CA ALA A 98 -16.60 5.64 -5.73
C ALA A 98 -16.44 4.57 -6.83
N ALA A 99 -15.63 3.54 -6.62
CA ALA A 99 -15.41 2.47 -7.59
C ALA A 99 -16.23 1.19 -7.28
N LEU A 100 -16.47 0.88 -6.02
CA LEU A 100 -17.13 -0.38 -5.61
C LEU A 100 -18.51 -0.57 -6.24
N GLY A 101 -19.24 0.50 -6.56
CA GLY A 101 -20.56 0.42 -7.16
C GLY A 101 -20.55 -0.27 -8.53
N GLU A 102 -19.49 -0.11 -9.29
CA GLU A 102 -19.32 -0.65 -10.65
C GLU A 102 -19.32 -2.19 -10.64
N GLU A 103 -18.70 -2.81 -9.64
CA GLU A 103 -18.71 -4.27 -9.43
C GLU A 103 -20.11 -4.86 -9.18
N PHE A 104 -21.08 -4.02 -8.83
CA PHE A 104 -22.49 -4.39 -8.62
C PHE A 104 -23.41 -3.82 -9.70
N GLY A 105 -22.87 -3.44 -10.87
CA GLY A 105 -23.64 -2.95 -12.01
C GLY A 105 -24.25 -1.56 -11.81
N MET A 106 -23.74 -0.78 -10.89
CA MET A 106 -24.12 0.63 -10.73
C MET A 106 -23.35 1.50 -11.76
N PRO A 107 -23.87 2.68 -12.11
CA PRO A 107 -23.15 3.61 -12.98
C PRO A 107 -21.75 3.94 -12.45
N ASP A 108 -20.80 4.15 -13.37
CA ASP A 108 -19.41 4.50 -13.05
C ASP A 108 -19.34 5.72 -12.12
N GLY A 109 -18.45 5.64 -11.12
CA GLY A 109 -18.28 6.70 -10.12
C GLY A 109 -19.40 6.82 -9.09
N SER A 110 -20.34 5.86 -9.04
CA SER A 110 -21.42 5.88 -8.03
C SER A 110 -20.87 5.89 -6.61
N PHE A 111 -21.24 6.91 -5.83
CA PHE A 111 -20.78 7.04 -4.45
C PHE A 111 -21.58 6.11 -3.51
N VAL A 112 -20.92 5.06 -3.01
CA VAL A 112 -21.56 3.96 -2.26
C VAL A 112 -21.04 3.79 -0.83
N GLN A 113 -20.54 4.84 -0.18
CA GLN A 113 -19.93 4.77 1.14
C GLN A 113 -20.78 4.00 2.17
N GLY A 114 -22.05 4.35 2.31
CA GLY A 114 -22.93 3.68 3.27
C GLY A 114 -23.16 2.20 2.96
N LYS A 115 -23.32 1.86 1.67
CA LYS A 115 -23.45 0.46 1.22
C LYS A 115 -22.16 -0.32 1.46
N MET A 116 -21.00 0.26 1.20
CA MET A 116 -19.67 -0.32 1.45
C MET A 116 -19.49 -0.64 2.94
N VAL A 117 -19.80 0.30 3.83
CA VAL A 117 -19.72 0.08 5.28
C VAL A 117 -20.66 -1.03 5.73
N ALA A 118 -21.90 -1.03 5.22
CA ALA A 118 -22.88 -2.07 5.53
C ALA A 118 -22.43 -3.46 5.03
N LEU A 119 -21.84 -3.52 3.83
CA LEU A 119 -21.27 -4.74 3.26
C LEU A 119 -20.15 -5.30 4.15
N LEU A 120 -19.18 -4.48 4.51
CA LEU A 120 -18.05 -4.90 5.35
C LEU A 120 -18.53 -5.43 6.72
N ARG A 121 -19.48 -4.73 7.35
CA ARG A 121 -20.11 -5.20 8.60
C ARG A 121 -20.84 -6.53 8.43
N LYS A 122 -21.55 -6.70 7.32
CA LYS A 122 -22.24 -7.96 7.00
C LYS A 122 -21.28 -9.13 6.76
N LEU A 123 -20.07 -8.85 6.27
CA LEU A 123 -19.01 -9.84 6.11
C LEU A 123 -18.36 -10.24 7.45
N GLY A 124 -18.65 -9.55 8.56
CA GLY A 124 -18.13 -9.87 9.88
C GLY A 124 -17.01 -8.95 10.37
N VAL A 125 -16.72 -7.85 9.67
CA VAL A 125 -15.74 -6.84 10.11
C VAL A 125 -16.25 -6.14 11.37
N ASN A 126 -15.43 -6.11 12.43
CA ASN A 126 -15.81 -5.53 13.73
C ASN A 126 -15.91 -4.00 13.67
N PHE A 127 -14.95 -3.35 13.01
CA PHE A 127 -14.94 -1.89 12.85
C PHE A 127 -14.57 -1.50 11.43
N VAL A 128 -15.26 -0.51 10.89
CA VAL A 128 -14.96 0.10 9.60
C VAL A 128 -14.61 1.56 9.84
N LEU A 129 -13.39 1.95 9.51
CA LEU A 129 -12.84 3.29 9.70
C LEU A 129 -12.54 3.95 8.36
N ASP A 130 -12.44 5.27 8.36
CA ASP A 130 -12.12 6.06 7.19
C ASP A 130 -10.64 6.45 7.21
N THR A 131 -9.92 6.16 6.14
CA THR A 131 -8.50 6.55 5.98
C THR A 131 -8.33 8.06 5.90
N ASN A 132 -9.39 8.84 5.62
CA ASN A 132 -9.32 10.30 5.63
C ASN A 132 -8.86 10.87 6.98
N PHE A 133 -9.22 10.22 8.10
CA PHE A 133 -8.71 10.63 9.42
C PHE A 133 -7.17 10.63 9.46
N ALA A 134 -6.56 9.59 8.94
CA ALA A 134 -5.10 9.51 8.91
C ALA A 134 -4.49 10.38 7.81
N ALA A 135 -5.23 10.68 6.74
CA ALA A 135 -4.82 11.65 5.74
C ALA A 135 -4.72 13.06 6.34
N ASP A 136 -5.66 13.44 7.21
CA ASP A 136 -5.58 14.70 7.95
C ASP A 136 -4.34 14.75 8.86
N LEU A 137 -4.01 13.65 9.55
CA LEU A 137 -2.77 13.56 10.32
C LEU A 137 -1.53 13.72 9.44
N THR A 138 -1.49 13.03 8.28
CA THR A 138 -0.38 13.14 7.34
C THR A 138 -0.18 14.57 6.86
N ILE A 139 -1.27 15.27 6.51
CA ILE A 139 -1.21 16.66 6.05
C ILE A 139 -0.66 17.58 7.17
N MET A 140 -1.09 17.37 8.40
CA MET A 140 -0.63 18.18 9.54
C MET A 140 0.88 17.99 9.77
N GLU A 141 1.37 16.76 9.71
CA GLU A 141 2.80 16.45 9.89
C GLU A 141 3.63 16.97 8.71
N GLU A 142 3.22 16.71 7.47
CA GLU A 142 3.96 17.18 6.28
C GLU A 142 3.98 18.72 6.17
N ALA A 143 2.88 19.39 6.48
CA ALA A 143 2.82 20.84 6.48
C ALA A 143 3.70 21.45 7.59
N SER A 144 3.71 20.86 8.77
CA SER A 144 4.59 21.28 9.88
C SER A 144 6.06 21.13 9.50
N GLU A 145 6.42 19.98 8.90
CA GLU A 145 7.77 19.72 8.39
C GLU A 145 8.17 20.76 7.32
N LEU A 146 7.26 21.07 6.36
CA LEU A 146 7.53 22.07 5.33
C LEU A 146 7.79 23.46 5.94
N ILE A 147 6.99 23.87 6.91
CA ILE A 147 7.19 25.15 7.63
C ILE A 147 8.57 25.16 8.29
N GLU A 148 8.99 24.08 8.92
CA GLU A 148 10.31 23.99 9.54
C GLU A 148 11.43 24.03 8.52
N ARG A 149 11.30 23.34 7.39
CA ARG A 149 12.28 23.38 6.29
C ARG A 149 12.45 24.80 5.75
N VAL A 150 11.33 25.51 5.53
CA VAL A 150 11.35 26.88 4.98
C VAL A 150 11.88 27.92 5.99
N THR A 151 11.49 27.79 7.27
CA THR A 151 11.82 28.82 8.28
C THR A 151 13.12 28.56 9.02
N LYS A 152 13.50 27.28 9.19
CA LYS A 152 14.67 26.87 9.99
C LYS A 152 15.76 26.18 9.18
N ASN A 153 15.55 25.94 7.87
CA ASN A 153 16.46 25.21 6.98
C ASN A 153 16.83 23.81 7.54
N THR A 154 15.88 23.09 8.09
CA THR A 154 16.10 21.77 8.74
C THR A 154 16.42 20.66 7.75
N ALA A 155 15.99 20.81 6.49
CA ALA A 155 16.26 19.85 5.41
C ALA A 155 16.14 20.55 4.04
N PRO A 156 16.64 19.96 2.95
CA PRO A 156 16.62 20.58 1.62
C PRO A 156 15.21 20.77 1.06
N LEU A 157 15.08 21.75 0.17
CA LEU A 157 13.91 22.00 -0.66
C LEU A 157 14.23 21.67 -2.13
N PRO A 158 13.21 21.29 -2.95
CA PRO A 158 11.81 21.13 -2.59
C PRO A 158 11.56 19.93 -1.65
N GLN A 159 10.50 19.99 -0.83
CA GLN A 159 10.01 18.84 -0.09
C GLN A 159 9.08 18.02 -0.99
N PHE A 160 9.32 16.71 -1.08
CA PHE A 160 8.42 15.77 -1.75
C PHE A 160 7.63 14.96 -0.72
N THR A 161 6.35 14.72 -1.01
CA THR A 161 5.50 13.90 -0.15
C THR A 161 5.89 12.42 -0.21
N SER A 162 5.66 11.69 0.87
CA SER A 162 6.09 10.28 1.04
C SER A 162 4.93 9.29 1.09
N CYS A 163 3.71 9.69 0.73
CA CYS A 163 2.53 8.84 0.83
C CYS A 163 2.45 7.72 -0.22
N CYS A 164 3.20 7.81 -1.32
CA CYS A 164 3.23 6.79 -2.38
C CYS A 164 4.44 5.85 -2.21
N PRO A 165 4.25 4.57 -1.83
CA PRO A 165 5.37 3.66 -1.61
C PRO A 165 6.12 3.27 -2.89
N ALA A 166 5.46 3.32 -4.05
CA ALA A 166 6.13 3.12 -5.32
C ALA A 166 7.10 4.27 -5.64
N TRP A 167 6.69 5.52 -5.35
CA TRP A 167 7.54 6.70 -5.45
C TRP A 167 8.75 6.61 -4.51
N ILE A 168 8.52 6.25 -3.25
CA ILE A 168 9.60 6.08 -2.27
C ILE A 168 10.61 5.04 -2.76
N LYS A 169 10.14 3.85 -3.15
CA LYS A 169 11.04 2.80 -3.67
C LYS A 169 11.77 3.25 -4.95
N TYR A 170 11.10 4.03 -5.80
CA TYR A 170 11.73 4.60 -7.00
C TYR A 170 12.88 5.55 -6.63
N VAL A 171 12.65 6.47 -5.69
CA VAL A 171 13.71 7.39 -5.22
C VAL A 171 14.84 6.61 -4.53
N GLU A 172 14.53 5.70 -3.63
CA GLU A 172 15.53 4.87 -2.93
C GLU A 172 16.43 4.09 -3.91
N THR A 173 15.86 3.67 -5.05
CA THR A 173 16.56 2.84 -6.04
C THR A 173 17.36 3.68 -7.05
N TYR A 174 16.78 4.76 -7.57
CA TYR A 174 17.32 5.47 -8.73
C TYR A 174 17.88 6.85 -8.41
N TYR A 175 17.43 7.46 -7.30
CA TYR A 175 17.78 8.84 -6.92
C TYR A 175 18.04 8.94 -5.41
N PRO A 176 18.94 8.11 -4.84
CA PRO A 176 19.16 8.08 -3.39
C PRO A 176 19.63 9.43 -2.83
N GLU A 177 20.24 10.27 -3.65
CA GLU A 177 20.63 11.63 -3.28
C GLU A 177 19.42 12.54 -2.98
N MET A 178 18.22 12.18 -3.45
CA MET A 178 16.97 12.91 -3.20
C MET A 178 16.24 12.46 -1.93
N ILE A 179 16.70 11.42 -1.25
CA ILE A 179 16.10 10.95 -0.01
C ILE A 179 15.93 12.06 1.04
N PRO A 180 16.90 12.97 1.25
CA PRO A 180 16.75 14.09 2.18
C PRO A 180 15.61 15.07 1.82
N ASN A 181 15.17 15.07 0.56
CA ASN A 181 14.06 15.89 0.08
C ASN A 181 12.68 15.27 0.36
N LEU A 182 12.64 13.96 0.68
CA LEU A 182 11.39 13.29 1.02
C LEU A 182 10.88 13.76 2.40
N SER A 183 9.57 13.86 2.53
CA SER A 183 8.94 14.03 3.84
C SER A 183 9.20 12.83 4.74
N THR A 184 9.45 13.07 6.02
CA THR A 184 9.62 12.03 7.03
C THR A 184 8.28 11.44 7.51
N ALA A 185 7.16 12.05 7.11
CA ALA A 185 5.82 11.58 7.46
C ALA A 185 5.49 10.27 6.76
N LYS A 186 4.91 9.33 7.49
CA LYS A 186 4.36 8.09 6.91
C LYS A 186 3.11 8.39 6.08
N SER A 187 2.77 7.47 5.19
CA SER A 187 1.51 7.55 4.45
C SER A 187 0.29 7.50 5.38
N PRO A 188 -0.91 7.92 4.91
CA PRO A 188 -2.14 7.79 5.69
C PRO A 188 -2.37 6.37 6.25
N ILE A 189 -2.08 5.33 5.48
CA ILE A 189 -2.17 3.94 5.98
C ILE A 189 -1.11 3.67 7.05
N GLY A 190 0.13 4.13 6.82
CA GLY A 190 1.22 4.00 7.77
C GLY A 190 1.02 4.79 9.08
N MET A 191 0.14 5.80 9.08
CA MET A 191 -0.29 6.51 10.30
C MET A 191 -1.54 5.89 10.93
N GLN A 192 -2.46 5.38 10.11
CA GLN A 192 -3.70 4.75 10.58
C GLN A 192 -3.43 3.53 11.45
N GLY A 193 -2.51 2.66 11.01
CA GLY A 193 -2.18 1.42 11.70
C GLY A 193 -1.78 1.62 13.16
N PRO A 194 -0.71 2.38 13.44
CA PRO A 194 -0.30 2.65 14.82
C PRO A 194 -1.37 3.39 15.63
N THR A 195 -2.11 4.32 15.03
CA THR A 195 -3.19 5.04 15.72
C THR A 195 -4.30 4.09 16.16
N ILE A 196 -4.64 3.10 15.34
CA ILE A 196 -5.63 2.07 15.69
C ILE A 196 -5.10 1.22 16.85
N LYS A 197 -3.89 0.72 16.75
CA LYS A 197 -3.31 -0.19 17.75
C LYS A 197 -2.95 0.47 19.09
N THR A 198 -2.82 1.80 19.10
CA THR A 198 -2.54 2.55 20.33
C THR A 198 -3.78 3.28 20.85
N PHE A 199 -4.16 4.37 20.22
CA PHE A 199 -5.25 5.24 20.67
C PHE A 199 -6.63 4.58 20.62
N PHE A 200 -7.00 4.01 19.47
CA PHE A 200 -8.32 3.38 19.31
C PHE A 200 -8.45 2.13 20.19
N ALA A 201 -7.43 1.27 20.21
CA ALA A 201 -7.38 0.09 21.06
C ALA A 201 -7.59 0.44 22.54
N LYS A 202 -6.84 1.42 23.05
CA LYS A 202 -6.98 1.92 24.43
C LYS A 202 -8.39 2.47 24.68
N LYS A 203 -8.94 3.28 23.77
CA LYS A 203 -10.27 3.88 23.91
C LYS A 203 -11.38 2.84 23.94
N LYS A 204 -11.20 1.72 23.24
CA LYS A 204 -12.18 0.62 23.16
C LYS A 204 -11.92 -0.52 24.13
N GLY A 205 -10.82 -0.51 24.88
CA GLY A 205 -10.43 -1.61 25.77
C GLY A 205 -10.07 -2.89 25.04
N ILE A 206 -9.50 -2.79 23.83
CA ILE A 206 -9.11 -3.92 22.98
C ILE A 206 -7.60 -4.17 23.16
N ASN A 207 -7.21 -5.43 23.32
CA ASN A 207 -5.78 -5.79 23.28
C ASN A 207 -5.24 -5.54 21.86
N PRO A 208 -4.20 -4.68 21.68
CA PRO A 208 -3.64 -4.37 20.37
C PRO A 208 -3.12 -5.59 19.58
N GLU A 209 -2.68 -6.66 20.26
CA GLU A 209 -2.22 -7.90 19.62
C GLU A 209 -3.36 -8.71 18.96
N ASN A 210 -4.59 -8.51 19.45
CA ASN A 210 -5.77 -9.15 18.87
C ASN A 210 -6.34 -8.36 17.69
N ILE A 211 -5.84 -7.15 17.42
CA ILE A 211 -6.29 -6.34 16.30
C ILE A 211 -5.62 -6.79 15.01
N VAL A 212 -6.43 -7.12 14.03
CA VAL A 212 -6.02 -7.31 12.62
C VAL A 212 -6.45 -6.07 11.85
N ASN A 213 -5.47 -5.21 11.54
CA ASN A 213 -5.69 -4.04 10.72
C ASN A 213 -5.66 -4.40 9.23
N VAL A 214 -6.67 -3.94 8.50
CA VAL A 214 -6.80 -4.19 7.06
C VAL A 214 -6.95 -2.85 6.34
N ALA A 215 -6.09 -2.59 5.36
CA ALA A 215 -6.25 -1.47 4.45
C ALA A 215 -7.04 -1.92 3.20
N LEU A 216 -8.24 -1.40 3.02
CA LEU A 216 -9.00 -1.57 1.79
C LEU A 216 -8.67 -0.43 0.83
N THR A 217 -7.78 -0.70 -0.10
CA THR A 217 -7.19 0.31 -1.00
C THR A 217 -6.87 -0.30 -2.38
N PRO A 218 -7.08 0.43 -3.49
CA PRO A 218 -6.76 -0.03 -4.84
C PRO A 218 -5.28 0.23 -5.19
N CYS A 219 -4.34 -0.02 -4.28
CA CYS A 219 -2.92 0.26 -4.48
C CYS A 219 -2.07 -0.95 -4.13
N THR A 220 -1.48 -1.59 -5.13
CA THR A 220 -0.62 -2.77 -4.96
C THR A 220 0.65 -2.46 -4.17
N ALA A 221 1.21 -1.25 -4.34
CA ALA A 221 2.42 -0.84 -3.64
C ALA A 221 2.24 -0.74 -2.11
N LYS A 222 1.00 -0.59 -1.62
CA LYS A 222 0.70 -0.62 -0.18
C LYS A 222 1.00 -1.98 0.45
N LYS A 223 0.92 -3.07 -0.30
CA LYS A 223 1.34 -4.40 0.16
C LYS A 223 2.85 -4.49 0.43
N PHE A 224 3.65 -3.77 -0.34
CA PHE A 224 5.07 -3.61 -0.07
C PHE A 224 5.32 -2.70 1.15
N GLU A 225 4.62 -1.56 1.22
CA GLU A 225 4.78 -0.60 2.31
C GLU A 225 4.57 -1.24 3.69
N ILE A 226 3.47 -1.97 3.88
CA ILE A 226 3.14 -2.57 5.19
C ILE A 226 4.13 -3.66 5.64
N ARG A 227 4.97 -4.16 4.72
CA ARG A 227 6.02 -5.15 5.01
C ARG A 227 7.38 -4.55 5.33
N ARG A 228 7.54 -3.24 5.18
CA ARG A 228 8.79 -2.56 5.52
C ARG A 228 9.06 -2.67 7.03
N ASN A 229 10.34 -2.77 7.39
CA ASN A 229 10.74 -2.97 8.79
C ASN A 229 10.35 -1.82 9.72
N GLU A 230 10.23 -0.60 9.17
CA GLU A 230 9.80 0.58 9.91
C GLU A 230 8.29 0.65 10.20
N MET A 231 7.47 -0.26 9.62
CA MET A 231 6.02 -0.31 9.84
C MET A 231 5.65 -1.11 11.11
N ASN A 232 6.24 -0.71 12.24
CA ASN A 232 6.08 -1.30 13.56
C ASN A 232 6.04 -0.22 14.66
N ALA A 233 5.52 0.96 14.37
CA ALA A 233 5.52 2.08 15.30
C ALA A 233 4.70 1.81 16.56
N ALA A 234 3.56 1.11 16.44
CA ALA A 234 2.75 0.71 17.59
C ALA A 234 3.50 -0.28 18.49
N ALA A 235 4.19 -1.26 17.91
CA ALA A 235 5.02 -2.22 18.64
C ALA A 235 6.09 -1.51 19.47
N LYS A 236 6.84 -0.61 18.85
CA LYS A 236 7.87 0.19 19.53
C LYS A 236 7.30 1.05 20.65
N TYR A 237 6.15 1.68 20.43
CA TYR A 237 5.49 2.54 21.43
C TYR A 237 4.97 1.74 22.64
N LEU A 238 4.43 0.55 22.39
CA LEU A 238 3.82 -0.29 23.43
C LEU A 238 4.82 -1.25 24.11
N GLY A 239 6.03 -1.40 23.55
CA GLY A 239 7.00 -2.38 24.01
C GLY A 239 6.59 -3.83 23.73
N ILE A 240 5.93 -4.06 22.61
CA ILE A 240 5.47 -5.38 22.17
C ILE A 240 6.30 -5.82 20.96
N ASP A 241 6.95 -6.97 21.06
CA ASP A 241 7.73 -7.52 19.94
C ASP A 241 6.82 -8.06 18.81
N ASP A 242 7.32 -8.02 17.58
CA ASP A 242 6.73 -8.63 16.39
C ASP A 242 5.29 -8.20 16.00
N MET A 243 4.77 -7.14 16.58
CA MET A 243 3.46 -6.61 16.21
C MET A 243 3.58 -5.65 15.01
N ARG A 244 2.90 -5.97 13.93
CA ARG A 244 2.79 -5.10 12.75
C ARG A 244 1.70 -4.05 12.93
N ASP A 245 1.91 -2.87 12.35
CA ASP A 245 0.92 -1.79 12.38
C ASP A 245 -0.31 -2.11 11.52
N MET A 246 -0.09 -2.77 10.35
CA MET A 246 -1.10 -3.10 9.35
C MET A 246 -0.92 -4.52 8.83
#